data_480e25becd2e8ba5cd40a879fe3c0396
#
_entry.id   480e25becd2e8ba5cd40a879fe3c0396
#
_cell.length_a   1.000
_cell.length_b   1.000
_cell.length_c   1.000
_cell.angle_alpha   90.00
_cell.angle_beta   90.00
_cell.angle_gamma   90.00
#
_symmetry.space_group_name_H-M   'P 1'
#
loop_
_entity.id
_entity.type
_entity.pdbx_description
1 polymer ?
#
loop_
_entity_poly.entity_id
_entity_poly.type
_entity_poly.pdbx_seq_one_letter_code
_entity_poly.pdbx_strand_id
1 'polypeptide(L)'
;MRITFGHNKDHRPDLKQLLWSLTVTADGAVPVHYQALDDNTTDDQTHIATWNLLRAIAGRATFLYVADSKLCTRPQMRYIQGHGGRFLTVVPATRKEVGRFEEEVRKHTLPWEEVLRLPHPQRKEAPPDIFRAYEDPEGSVEGYRIVWFHSTEKEKRDRQQRQEMMDRAIQELRDLNDRLASPRTRFRKRAKVDEEIRRILEECPASSWLRSRGG
;
A
#
# COMPACT_ATOMS: atom_id res chain seq x y z
N MET A 1 -3.29 -11.36 -27.99
CA MET A 1 -2.69 -11.69 -26.69
C MET A 1 -1.28 -12.21 -26.93
N ARG A 2 -0.28 -11.55 -26.41
CA ARG A 2 1.14 -11.97 -26.49
C ARG A 2 1.62 -12.31 -25.10
N ILE A 3 2.17 -13.51 -24.95
CA ILE A 3 2.86 -13.92 -23.73
C ILE A 3 4.31 -13.50 -23.91
N THR A 4 4.79 -12.52 -23.19
CA THR A 4 6.13 -11.95 -23.30
C THR A 4 6.88 -12.01 -21.97
N PHE A 5 8.19 -11.75 -22.02
CA PHE A 5 8.98 -11.56 -20.81
C PHE A 5 8.72 -10.14 -20.30
N GLY A 6 8.44 -9.98 -19.01
CA GLY A 6 8.12 -8.69 -18.42
C GLY A 6 8.60 -8.50 -16.99
N HIS A 7 8.31 -7.34 -16.41
CA HIS A 7 8.63 -7.04 -15.02
C HIS A 7 7.48 -7.51 -14.11
N ASN A 8 7.64 -8.70 -13.52
CA ASN A 8 6.68 -9.18 -12.52
C ASN A 8 7.03 -8.75 -11.10
N LYS A 9 6.04 -8.82 -10.22
CA LYS A 9 6.22 -8.56 -8.78
C LYS A 9 7.12 -9.57 -8.10
N ASP A 10 7.32 -10.75 -8.71
CA ASP A 10 8.14 -11.85 -8.17
C ASP A 10 9.61 -11.75 -8.60
N HIS A 11 9.99 -10.66 -9.30
CA HIS A 11 11.36 -10.44 -9.81
C HIS A 11 11.91 -11.59 -10.65
N ARG A 12 11.05 -12.24 -11.46
CA ARG A 12 11.38 -13.33 -12.37
C ARG A 12 11.31 -12.88 -13.84
N PRO A 13 12.24 -12.03 -14.31
CA PRO A 13 12.27 -11.56 -15.70
C PRO A 13 12.56 -12.66 -16.72
N ASP A 14 12.99 -13.83 -16.25
CA ASP A 14 13.24 -15.04 -17.01
C ASP A 14 11.98 -15.81 -17.40
N LEU A 15 10.83 -15.46 -16.83
CA LEU A 15 9.55 -16.12 -17.11
C LEU A 15 8.67 -15.26 -18.01
N LYS A 16 8.00 -15.94 -18.93
CA LYS A 16 6.92 -15.33 -19.71
C LYS A 16 5.70 -15.12 -18.83
N GLN A 17 5.04 -13.98 -18.99
CA GLN A 17 3.97 -13.54 -18.14
C GLN A 17 2.68 -13.31 -18.90
N LEU A 18 1.59 -13.44 -18.20
CA LEU A 18 0.24 -13.17 -18.65
C LEU A 18 -0.48 -12.42 -17.54
N LEU A 19 -1.09 -11.28 -17.86
CA LEU A 19 -1.92 -10.54 -16.92
C LEU A 19 -3.36 -11.03 -16.98
N TRP A 20 -3.93 -11.41 -15.83
CA TRP A 20 -5.33 -11.77 -15.67
C TRP A 20 -6.07 -10.70 -14.89
N SER A 21 -7.16 -10.21 -15.48
CA SER A 21 -8.14 -9.41 -14.77
C SER A 21 -9.37 -10.27 -14.49
N LEU A 22 -9.79 -10.31 -13.21
CA LEU A 22 -10.98 -11.02 -12.78
C LEU A 22 -11.88 -10.06 -12.01
N THR A 23 -13.14 -9.97 -12.43
CA THR A 23 -14.17 -9.22 -11.71
C THR A 23 -15.15 -10.17 -11.05
N VAL A 24 -15.39 -9.97 -9.76
CA VAL A 24 -16.32 -10.78 -8.97
C VAL A 24 -17.38 -9.92 -8.31
N THR A 25 -18.52 -10.50 -7.96
CA THR A 25 -19.54 -9.83 -7.15
C THR A 25 -19.14 -9.80 -5.67
N ALA A 26 -19.66 -8.80 -4.92
CA ALA A 26 -19.40 -8.69 -3.49
C ALA A 26 -20.19 -9.71 -2.65
N ASP A 27 -21.31 -10.21 -3.16
CA ASP A 27 -22.28 -11.06 -2.46
C ASP A 27 -22.01 -12.58 -2.61
N GLY A 28 -20.80 -12.97 -2.88
CA GLY A 28 -20.47 -14.39 -3.00
C GLY A 28 -19.26 -14.65 -3.88
N ALA A 29 -18.55 -13.58 -4.26
CA ALA A 29 -17.37 -13.66 -5.12
C ALA A 29 -17.61 -14.40 -6.44
N VAL A 30 -18.85 -14.28 -6.99
CA VAL A 30 -19.20 -14.90 -8.27
C VAL A 30 -18.47 -14.21 -9.41
N PRO A 31 -17.69 -14.91 -10.22
CA PRO A 31 -17.04 -14.35 -11.39
C PRO A 31 -18.06 -13.83 -12.41
N VAL A 32 -17.99 -12.56 -12.76
CA VAL A 32 -18.87 -11.91 -13.75
C VAL A 32 -18.14 -11.52 -15.03
N HIS A 33 -16.82 -11.34 -14.94
CA HIS A 33 -15.97 -11.05 -16.09
C HIS A 33 -14.54 -11.46 -15.82
N TYR A 34 -13.87 -11.94 -16.84
CA TYR A 34 -12.43 -12.17 -16.85
C TYR A 34 -11.83 -11.68 -18.16
N GLN A 35 -10.59 -11.26 -18.12
CA GLN A 35 -9.85 -10.85 -19.30
C GLN A 35 -8.39 -11.25 -19.16
N ALA A 36 -7.86 -11.87 -20.21
CA ALA A 36 -6.43 -12.09 -20.35
C ALA A 36 -5.83 -10.92 -21.15
N LEU A 37 -4.84 -10.28 -20.59
CA LEU A 37 -4.20 -9.08 -21.14
C LEU A 37 -2.76 -9.38 -21.50
N ASP A 38 -2.21 -8.57 -22.40
CA ASP A 38 -0.79 -8.62 -22.72
C ASP A 38 0.03 -8.14 -21.51
N ASP A 39 1.19 -8.74 -21.30
CA ASP A 39 2.08 -8.49 -20.18
C ASP A 39 2.42 -6.99 -19.95
N ASN A 40 2.50 -6.21 -21.02
CA ASN A 40 2.79 -4.78 -20.96
C ASN A 40 1.55 -3.89 -20.80
N THR A 41 0.38 -4.46 -20.56
CA THR A 41 -0.83 -3.68 -20.29
C THR A 41 -0.76 -3.11 -18.89
N THR A 42 -0.77 -1.79 -18.76
CA THR A 42 -0.82 -1.14 -17.45
C THR A 42 -2.23 -1.24 -16.88
N ASP A 43 -2.35 -1.61 -15.62
CA ASP A 43 -3.64 -1.80 -14.92
C ASP A 43 -4.54 -0.57 -15.03
N ASP A 44 -3.95 0.62 -15.09
CA ASP A 44 -4.67 1.89 -15.19
C ASP A 44 -5.43 2.09 -16.52
N GLN A 45 -5.05 1.37 -17.58
CA GLN A 45 -5.75 1.46 -18.87
C GLN A 45 -6.99 0.55 -18.95
N THR A 46 -7.13 -0.41 -18.05
CA THR A 46 -8.18 -1.44 -18.14
C THR A 46 -9.48 -1.05 -17.44
N HIS A 47 -9.44 -0.14 -16.46
CA HIS A 47 -10.60 0.14 -15.61
C HIS A 47 -11.79 0.74 -16.36
N ILE A 48 -11.57 1.67 -17.29
CA ILE A 48 -12.67 2.26 -18.07
C ILE A 48 -13.35 1.20 -18.96
N ALA A 49 -12.54 0.37 -19.63
CA ALA A 49 -13.06 -0.70 -20.46
C ALA A 49 -13.86 -1.74 -19.65
N THR A 50 -13.29 -2.17 -18.51
CA THR A 50 -13.94 -3.08 -17.58
C THR A 50 -15.25 -2.50 -17.04
N TRP A 51 -15.24 -1.24 -16.59
CA TRP A 51 -16.45 -0.58 -16.07
C TRP A 51 -17.55 -0.48 -17.14
N ASN A 52 -17.21 -0.13 -18.38
CA ASN A 52 -18.16 -0.08 -19.49
C ASN A 52 -18.79 -1.45 -19.78
N LEU A 53 -17.98 -2.51 -19.76
CA LEU A 53 -18.47 -3.86 -19.93
C LEU A 53 -19.42 -4.27 -18.79
N LEU A 54 -19.02 -4.00 -17.54
CA LEU A 54 -19.88 -4.30 -16.39
C LEU A 54 -21.18 -3.51 -16.41
N ARG A 55 -21.16 -2.26 -16.88
CA ARG A 55 -22.35 -1.45 -17.11
C ARG A 55 -23.26 -2.09 -18.15
N ALA A 56 -22.70 -2.63 -19.24
CA ALA A 56 -23.48 -3.31 -20.27
C ALA A 56 -24.09 -4.63 -19.73
N ILE A 57 -23.33 -5.42 -18.98
CA ILE A 57 -23.81 -6.66 -18.34
C ILE A 57 -24.93 -6.36 -17.33
N ALA A 58 -24.72 -5.34 -16.46
CA ALA A 58 -25.68 -4.99 -15.42
C ALA A 58 -26.92 -4.23 -15.94
N GLY A 59 -26.89 -3.72 -17.17
CA GLY A 59 -27.94 -2.86 -17.74
C GLY A 59 -28.12 -1.51 -17.05
N ARG A 60 -27.21 -1.14 -16.14
CA ARG A 60 -27.27 0.10 -15.33
C ARG A 60 -25.87 0.56 -14.93
N ALA A 61 -25.72 1.86 -14.62
CA ALA A 61 -24.45 2.44 -14.13
C ALA A 61 -24.35 2.51 -12.60
N THR A 62 -25.44 2.27 -11.87
CA THR A 62 -25.56 2.59 -10.43
C THR A 62 -24.92 1.55 -9.48
N PHE A 63 -24.21 0.54 -9.99
CA PHE A 63 -23.42 -0.35 -9.15
C PHE A 63 -22.18 0.34 -8.58
N LEU A 64 -21.66 -0.16 -7.46
CA LEU A 64 -20.39 0.29 -6.89
C LEU A 64 -19.25 -0.49 -7.52
N TYR A 65 -18.38 0.18 -8.27
CA TYR A 65 -17.16 -0.38 -8.82
C TYR A 65 -16.02 -0.27 -7.82
N VAL A 66 -15.49 -1.40 -7.36
CA VAL A 66 -14.40 -1.45 -6.38
C VAL A 66 -13.13 -1.92 -7.06
N ALA A 67 -12.06 -1.16 -6.94
CA ALA A 67 -10.76 -1.52 -7.47
C ALA A 67 -9.62 -0.96 -6.60
N ASP A 68 -8.40 -1.42 -6.87
CA ASP A 68 -7.21 -0.99 -6.15
C ASP A 68 -6.81 0.47 -6.48
N SER A 69 -5.64 0.88 -6.02
CA SER A 69 -5.13 2.25 -6.20
C SER A 69 -4.88 2.65 -7.66
N LYS A 70 -4.84 1.70 -8.59
CA LYS A 70 -4.67 1.99 -10.02
C LYS A 70 -5.89 2.67 -10.63
N LEU A 71 -7.08 2.45 -10.05
CA LEU A 71 -8.27 3.22 -10.38
C LEU A 71 -8.19 4.69 -9.96
N CYS A 72 -7.38 5.01 -8.93
CA CYS A 72 -7.30 6.35 -8.33
C CYS A 72 -6.58 7.37 -9.23
N THR A 73 -6.95 7.45 -10.49
CA THR A 73 -6.48 8.47 -11.43
C THR A 73 -7.61 9.40 -11.82
N ARG A 74 -7.29 10.68 -11.99
CA ARG A 74 -8.27 11.70 -12.34
C ARG A 74 -9.11 11.36 -13.59
N PRO A 75 -8.52 10.85 -14.69
CA PRO A 75 -9.31 10.49 -15.88
C PRO A 75 -10.32 9.40 -15.63
N GLN A 76 -9.94 8.34 -14.92
CA GLN A 76 -10.79 7.19 -14.66
C GLN A 76 -11.93 7.52 -13.71
N MET A 77 -11.62 8.16 -12.59
CA MET A 77 -12.61 8.60 -11.60
C MET A 77 -13.65 9.51 -12.24
N ARG A 78 -13.20 10.52 -13.02
CA ARG A 78 -14.09 11.44 -13.74
C ARG A 78 -14.94 10.73 -14.79
N TYR A 79 -14.35 9.78 -15.51
CA TYR A 79 -15.09 9.01 -16.51
C TYR A 79 -16.24 8.26 -15.89
N ILE A 80 -15.98 7.46 -14.84
CA ILE A 80 -17.01 6.66 -14.17
C ILE A 80 -18.10 7.56 -13.57
N GLN A 81 -17.72 8.62 -12.85
CA GLN A 81 -18.67 9.56 -12.26
C GLN A 81 -19.50 10.29 -13.34
N GLY A 82 -18.85 10.77 -14.39
CA GLY A 82 -19.51 11.49 -15.50
C GLY A 82 -20.53 10.63 -16.26
N HIS A 83 -20.42 9.32 -16.17
CA HIS A 83 -21.39 8.37 -16.74
C HIS A 83 -22.37 7.80 -15.71
N GLY A 84 -22.51 8.45 -14.54
CA GLY A 84 -23.46 8.07 -13.50
C GLY A 84 -23.04 6.88 -12.65
N GLY A 85 -21.77 6.45 -12.74
CA GLY A 85 -21.21 5.38 -11.94
C GLY A 85 -20.76 5.84 -10.55
N ARG A 86 -20.56 4.85 -9.68
CA ARG A 86 -19.95 5.02 -8.35
C ARG A 86 -18.73 4.13 -8.25
N PHE A 87 -17.70 4.59 -7.55
CA PHE A 87 -16.49 3.81 -7.36
C PHE A 87 -16.00 3.89 -5.92
N LEU A 88 -15.22 2.89 -5.53
CA LEU A 88 -14.40 2.85 -4.33
C LEU A 88 -13.00 2.42 -4.72
N THR A 89 -11.99 3.17 -4.31
CA THR A 89 -10.60 2.86 -4.60
C THR A 89 -9.70 3.24 -3.43
N VAL A 90 -8.50 2.69 -3.41
CA VAL A 90 -7.48 3.03 -2.41
C VAL A 90 -6.72 4.29 -2.85
N VAL A 91 -6.54 5.23 -1.95
CA VAL A 91 -5.71 6.43 -2.19
C VAL A 91 -4.23 5.99 -2.22
N PRO A 92 -3.50 6.18 -3.35
CA PRO A 92 -2.09 5.85 -3.42
C PRO A 92 -1.25 6.72 -2.47
N ALA A 93 -0.18 6.14 -1.90
CA ALA A 93 0.71 6.86 -0.98
C ALA A 93 1.38 8.10 -1.59
N THR A 94 1.43 8.19 -2.92
CA THR A 94 2.00 9.34 -3.65
C THR A 94 1.07 10.56 -3.75
N ARG A 95 -0.19 10.42 -3.32
CA ARG A 95 -1.15 11.52 -3.36
C ARG A 95 -0.89 12.53 -2.25
N LYS A 96 -1.11 13.81 -2.54
CA LYS A 96 -0.91 14.93 -1.60
C LYS A 96 -1.78 14.80 -0.34
N GLU A 97 -2.96 14.21 -0.49
CA GLU A 97 -3.90 13.98 0.60
C GLU A 97 -3.30 13.07 1.68
N VAL A 98 -2.43 12.12 1.31
CA VAL A 98 -1.74 11.25 2.28
C VAL A 98 -0.79 12.05 3.15
N GLY A 99 0.05 12.89 2.54
CA GLY A 99 0.98 13.75 3.29
C GLY A 99 0.26 14.73 4.22
N ARG A 100 -0.86 15.33 3.75
CA ARG A 100 -1.72 16.19 4.58
C ARG A 100 -2.29 15.42 5.78
N PHE A 101 -2.84 14.25 5.56
CA PHE A 101 -3.39 13.40 6.62
C PHE A 101 -2.31 12.99 7.65
N GLU A 102 -1.11 12.61 7.18
CA GLU A 102 0.00 12.27 8.08
C GLU A 102 0.42 13.45 8.96
N GLU A 103 0.42 14.67 8.42
CA GLU A 103 0.69 15.87 9.21
C GLU A 103 -0.41 16.15 10.23
N GLU A 104 -1.67 15.95 9.86
CA GLU A 104 -2.81 16.14 10.73
C GLU A 104 -2.79 15.16 11.90
N VAL A 105 -2.56 13.87 11.64
CA VAL A 105 -2.41 12.84 12.69
C VAL A 105 -1.27 13.13 13.65
N ARG A 106 -0.17 13.74 13.16
CA ARG A 106 0.97 14.10 14.03
C ARG A 106 0.67 15.30 14.94
N LYS A 107 -0.19 16.21 14.49
CA LYS A 107 -0.47 17.48 15.19
C LYS A 107 -1.70 17.41 16.08
N HIS A 108 -2.67 16.57 15.73
CA HIS A 108 -3.98 16.54 16.34
C HIS A 108 -4.44 15.12 16.68
N THR A 109 -5.26 15.02 17.72
CA THR A 109 -6.04 13.80 17.97
C THR A 109 -7.28 13.85 17.11
N LEU A 110 -7.41 12.91 16.17
CA LEU A 110 -8.55 12.84 15.25
C LEU A 110 -9.76 12.16 15.89
N PRO A 111 -10.99 12.55 15.51
CA PRO A 111 -12.23 11.95 16.01
C PRO A 111 -12.53 10.62 15.29
N TRP A 112 -11.74 9.60 15.61
CA TRP A 112 -11.93 8.27 15.07
C TRP A 112 -13.22 7.63 15.58
N GLU A 113 -14.06 7.14 14.68
CA GLU A 113 -15.26 6.40 14.98
C GLU A 113 -15.05 4.90 14.77
N GLU A 114 -15.45 4.07 15.75
CA GLU A 114 -15.45 2.62 15.57
C GLU A 114 -16.58 2.23 14.60
N VAL A 115 -16.22 1.60 13.47
CA VAL A 115 -17.18 1.23 12.42
C VAL A 115 -17.37 -0.28 12.29
N LEU A 116 -16.40 -1.07 12.74
CA LEU A 116 -16.45 -2.53 12.62
C LEU A 116 -15.56 -3.19 13.66
N ARG A 117 -16.04 -4.33 14.18
CA ARG A 117 -15.29 -5.17 15.09
C ARG A 117 -15.35 -6.61 14.58
N LEU A 118 -14.20 -7.14 14.20
CA LEU A 118 -14.08 -8.50 13.68
C LEU A 118 -13.42 -9.42 14.71
N PRO A 119 -14.04 -10.55 15.07
CA PRO A 119 -13.37 -11.54 15.91
C PRO A 119 -12.15 -12.12 15.18
N HIS A 120 -11.13 -12.51 15.96
CA HIS A 120 -9.96 -13.14 15.37
C HIS A 120 -10.33 -14.46 14.68
N PRO A 121 -9.96 -14.67 13.39
CA PRO A 121 -10.49 -15.79 12.59
C PRO A 121 -10.12 -17.17 13.12
N GLN A 122 -8.99 -17.31 13.82
CA GLN A 122 -8.47 -18.60 14.29
C GLN A 122 -8.38 -18.74 15.82
N ARG A 123 -8.44 -17.63 16.57
CA ARG A 123 -8.25 -17.61 18.03
C ARG A 123 -9.42 -16.91 18.70
N LYS A 124 -10.38 -17.67 19.19
CA LYS A 124 -11.60 -17.12 19.81
C LYS A 124 -11.34 -16.23 21.04
N GLU A 125 -10.23 -16.49 21.75
CA GLU A 125 -9.84 -15.75 22.96
C GLU A 125 -8.95 -14.52 22.65
N ALA A 126 -8.49 -14.37 21.41
CA ALA A 126 -7.72 -13.19 21.03
C ALA A 126 -8.63 -11.96 20.94
N PRO A 127 -8.10 -10.76 21.26
CA PRO A 127 -8.88 -9.54 21.11
C PRO A 127 -9.31 -9.35 19.65
N PRO A 128 -10.52 -8.83 19.42
CA PRO A 128 -11.02 -8.57 18.08
C PRO A 128 -10.20 -7.48 17.40
N ASP A 129 -10.14 -7.54 16.06
CA ASP A 129 -9.63 -6.40 15.27
C ASP A 129 -10.70 -5.31 15.23
N ILE A 130 -10.36 -4.13 15.70
CA ILE A 130 -11.23 -2.96 15.74
C ILE A 130 -10.86 -2.04 14.58
N PHE A 131 -11.82 -1.83 13.69
CA PHE A 131 -11.71 -0.87 12.62
C PHE A 131 -12.34 0.44 13.03
N ARG A 132 -11.57 1.51 12.87
CA ARG A 132 -12.03 2.89 13.05
C ARG A 132 -11.93 3.63 11.75
N ALA A 133 -12.85 4.53 11.52
CA ALA A 133 -12.88 5.39 10.34
C ALA A 133 -12.80 6.86 10.76
N TYR A 134 -12.16 7.64 9.91
CA TYR A 134 -12.15 9.10 9.98
C TYR A 134 -12.43 9.64 8.59
N GLU A 135 -13.50 10.40 8.45
CA GLU A 135 -13.81 11.08 7.20
C GLU A 135 -13.01 12.37 7.09
N ASP A 136 -12.23 12.47 6.01
CA ASP A 136 -11.42 13.65 5.72
C ASP A 136 -12.36 14.83 5.36
N PRO A 137 -12.35 15.94 6.12
CA PRO A 137 -13.29 17.05 5.89
C PRO A 137 -13.02 17.80 4.59
N GLU A 138 -11.80 17.73 4.05
CA GLU A 138 -11.44 18.39 2.80
C GLU A 138 -11.67 17.48 1.58
N GLY A 139 -11.62 16.17 1.77
CA GLY A 139 -11.69 15.21 0.67
C GLY A 139 -10.50 15.26 -0.27
N SER A 140 -10.69 14.79 -1.50
CA SER A 140 -9.66 14.82 -2.54
C SER A 140 -9.65 16.14 -3.30
N VAL A 141 -8.53 16.41 -3.98
CA VAL A 141 -8.38 17.60 -4.86
C VAL A 141 -9.46 17.64 -5.96
N GLU A 142 -9.99 16.49 -6.36
CA GLU A 142 -11.06 16.38 -7.34
C GLU A 142 -12.46 16.51 -6.75
N GLY A 143 -12.58 16.65 -5.41
CA GLY A 143 -13.85 16.76 -4.70
C GLY A 143 -14.49 15.42 -4.33
N TYR A 144 -13.73 14.34 -4.33
CA TYR A 144 -14.21 13.05 -3.86
C TYR A 144 -14.06 12.91 -2.35
N ARG A 145 -14.99 12.21 -1.74
CA ARG A 145 -14.94 11.82 -0.34
C ARG A 145 -13.76 10.90 -0.08
N ILE A 146 -13.00 11.16 0.97
CA ILE A 146 -11.93 10.30 1.47
C ILE A 146 -12.29 9.84 2.88
N VAL A 147 -12.10 8.55 3.13
CA VAL A 147 -12.27 7.96 4.46
C VAL A 147 -10.97 7.23 4.81
N TRP A 148 -10.36 7.62 5.90
CA TRP A 148 -9.18 6.98 6.46
C TRP A 148 -9.61 5.86 7.41
N PHE A 149 -8.94 4.72 7.31
CA PHE A 149 -9.21 3.57 8.16
C PHE A 149 -8.00 3.22 9.03
N HIS A 150 -8.27 2.90 10.27
CA HIS A 150 -7.32 2.36 11.22
C HIS A 150 -7.80 0.98 11.66
N SER A 151 -6.91 -0.03 11.68
CA SER A 151 -7.13 -1.38 12.19
C SER A 151 -6.14 -1.66 13.31
N THR A 152 -6.61 -2.15 14.44
CA THR A 152 -5.77 -2.47 15.58
C THR A 152 -4.79 -3.59 15.28
N GLU A 153 -5.19 -4.59 14.51
CA GLU A 153 -4.31 -5.69 14.12
C GLU A 153 -3.28 -5.25 13.09
N LYS A 154 -3.66 -4.37 12.14
CA LYS A 154 -2.70 -3.80 11.21
C LYS A 154 -1.67 -2.92 11.93
N GLU A 155 -2.09 -2.07 12.86
CA GLU A 155 -1.18 -1.25 13.67
C GLU A 155 -0.16 -2.13 14.40
N LYS A 156 -0.62 -3.21 15.02
CA LYS A 156 0.23 -4.16 15.74
C LYS A 156 1.25 -4.81 14.82
N ARG A 157 0.82 -5.29 13.65
CA ARG A 157 1.71 -5.89 12.65
C ARG A 157 2.74 -4.89 12.12
N ASP A 158 2.30 -3.68 11.77
CA ASP A 158 3.19 -2.64 11.25
C ASP A 158 4.20 -2.19 12.33
N ARG A 159 3.80 -2.15 13.60
CA ARG A 159 4.68 -1.87 14.73
C ARG A 159 5.73 -2.96 14.92
N GLN A 160 5.31 -4.23 14.86
CA GLN A 160 6.21 -5.37 14.98
C GLN A 160 7.21 -5.39 13.80
N GLN A 161 6.72 -5.25 12.58
CA GLN A 161 7.59 -5.23 11.38
C GLN A 161 8.61 -4.09 11.45
N ARG A 162 8.18 -2.91 11.89
CA ARG A 162 9.06 -1.76 12.08
C ARG A 162 10.13 -2.04 13.14
N GLN A 163 9.74 -2.70 14.25
CA GLN A 163 10.69 -3.09 15.29
C GLN A 163 11.72 -4.08 14.76
N GLU A 164 11.29 -5.10 14.03
CA GLU A 164 12.19 -6.10 13.42
C GLU A 164 13.18 -5.46 12.43
N MET A 165 12.73 -4.47 11.64
CA MET A 165 13.63 -3.71 10.75
C MET A 165 14.66 -2.90 11.54
N MET A 166 14.24 -2.24 12.61
CA MET A 166 15.16 -1.48 13.47
C MET A 166 16.16 -2.38 14.18
N ASP A 167 15.72 -3.52 14.72
CA ASP A 167 16.60 -4.47 15.40
C ASP A 167 17.66 -5.05 14.45
N ARG A 168 17.28 -5.34 13.20
CA ARG A 168 18.21 -5.76 12.15
C ARG A 168 19.26 -4.69 11.86
N ALA A 169 18.84 -3.45 11.65
CA ALA A 169 19.76 -2.35 11.37
C ALA A 169 20.71 -2.09 12.56
N ILE A 170 20.20 -2.17 13.80
CA ILE A 170 21.02 -2.06 15.01
C ILE A 170 22.05 -3.18 15.09
N GLN A 171 21.66 -4.40 14.74
CA GLN A 171 22.58 -5.53 14.73
C GLN A 171 23.69 -5.33 13.68
N GLU A 172 23.36 -4.90 12.47
CA GLU A 172 24.34 -4.60 11.43
C GLU A 172 25.32 -3.50 11.83
N LEU A 173 24.81 -2.45 12.53
CA LEU A 173 25.67 -1.40 13.07
C LEU A 173 26.60 -1.90 14.19
N ARG A 174 26.14 -2.83 15.04
CA ARG A 174 26.98 -3.48 16.05
C ARG A 174 28.06 -4.34 15.39
N ASP A 175 27.68 -5.16 14.40
CA ASP A 175 28.62 -5.98 13.65
C ASP A 175 29.67 -5.12 12.90
N LEU A 176 29.27 -3.95 12.40
CA LEU A 176 30.21 -2.96 11.85
C LEU A 176 31.19 -2.46 12.91
N ASN A 177 30.70 -2.10 14.08
CA ASN A 177 31.53 -1.64 15.20
C ASN A 177 32.56 -2.72 15.60
N ASP A 178 32.14 -3.98 15.70
CA ASP A 178 33.03 -5.09 16.04
C ASP A 178 34.09 -5.31 14.95
N ARG A 179 33.70 -5.17 13.66
CA ARG A 179 34.66 -5.20 12.54
C ARG A 179 35.66 -4.04 12.58
N LEU A 180 35.24 -2.87 13.06
CA LEU A 180 36.14 -1.70 13.23
C LEU A 180 37.14 -1.91 14.34
N ALA A 181 36.77 -2.59 15.42
CA ALA A 181 37.66 -2.92 16.54
C ALA A 181 38.71 -3.99 16.17
N SER A 182 38.51 -4.73 15.06
CA SER A 182 39.42 -5.78 14.66
C SER A 182 40.75 -5.22 14.09
N PRO A 183 41.93 -5.76 14.47
CA PRO A 183 43.21 -5.38 13.90
C PRO A 183 43.32 -5.59 12.38
N ARG A 184 42.49 -6.48 11.82
CA ARG A 184 42.44 -6.82 10.39
C ARG A 184 41.36 -6.04 9.63
N THR A 185 40.83 -4.95 10.22
CA THR A 185 39.74 -4.16 9.60
C THR A 185 40.11 -3.61 8.22
N ARG A 186 39.16 -3.69 7.28
CA ARG A 186 39.24 -3.05 5.96
C ARG A 186 38.80 -1.57 6.01
N PHE A 187 38.14 -1.14 7.10
CA PHE A 187 37.59 0.19 7.30
C PHE A 187 38.62 1.13 7.93
N ARG A 188 39.73 1.39 7.20
CA ARG A 188 40.83 2.27 7.68
C ARG A 188 40.57 3.77 7.46
N LYS A 189 39.58 4.12 6.62
CA LYS A 189 39.23 5.48 6.28
C LYS A 189 37.81 5.78 6.77
N ARG A 190 37.64 6.91 7.47
CA ARG A 190 36.35 7.35 7.98
C ARG A 190 35.27 7.38 6.89
N ALA A 191 35.58 7.87 5.69
CA ALA A 191 34.65 7.92 4.57
C ALA A 191 34.03 6.57 4.23
N LYS A 192 34.79 5.46 4.35
CA LYS A 192 34.25 4.10 4.11
C LYS A 192 33.32 3.62 5.22
N VAL A 193 33.58 4.06 6.45
CA VAL A 193 32.69 3.78 7.58
C VAL A 193 31.38 4.54 7.41
N ASP A 194 31.46 5.81 7.07
CA ASP A 194 30.29 6.68 6.87
C ASP A 194 29.42 6.17 5.69
N GLU A 195 30.06 5.66 4.63
CA GLU A 195 29.37 5.04 3.49
C GLU A 195 28.62 3.75 3.91
N GLU A 196 29.24 2.88 4.70
CA GLU A 196 28.63 1.65 5.18
C GLU A 196 27.48 1.95 6.17
N ILE A 197 27.64 2.91 7.06
CA ILE A 197 26.55 3.36 7.94
C ILE A 197 25.38 3.89 7.12
N ARG A 198 25.65 4.71 6.10
CA ARG A 198 24.61 5.22 5.20
C ARG A 198 23.88 4.08 4.51
N ARG A 199 24.58 3.09 3.97
CA ARG A 199 23.99 1.92 3.34
C ARG A 199 23.03 1.20 4.30
N ILE A 200 23.48 0.89 5.51
CA ILE A 200 22.67 0.20 6.52
C ILE A 200 21.40 1.00 6.83
N LEU A 201 21.52 2.33 6.96
CA LEU A 201 20.37 3.20 7.27
C LEU A 201 19.42 3.38 6.07
N GLU A 202 19.93 3.40 4.85
CA GLU A 202 19.13 3.49 3.61
C GLU A 202 18.36 2.19 3.35
N GLU A 203 18.97 1.03 3.67
CA GLU A 203 18.31 -0.28 3.57
C GLU A 203 17.23 -0.50 4.66
N CYS A 204 17.18 0.34 5.68
CA CYS A 204 16.18 0.30 6.74
C CYS A 204 15.11 1.38 6.53
N PRO A 205 13.90 1.06 6.03
CA PRO A 205 12.81 2.03 5.87
C PRO A 205 12.39 2.71 7.19
N ALA A 206 12.68 2.07 8.33
CA ALA A 206 12.42 2.59 9.67
C ALA A 206 13.59 3.41 10.25
N SER A 207 14.62 3.76 9.47
CA SER A 207 15.82 4.46 9.93
C SER A 207 15.53 5.82 10.57
N SER A 208 14.47 6.51 10.14
CA SER A 208 14.04 7.77 10.75
C SER A 208 13.64 7.63 12.23
N TRP A 209 13.28 6.42 12.68
CA TRP A 209 12.93 6.10 14.06
C TRP A 209 14.17 5.75 14.91
N LEU A 210 15.31 5.46 14.28
CA LEU A 210 16.60 5.25 14.95
C LEU A 210 17.25 6.56 15.36
N ARG A 211 16.70 7.70 14.96
CA ARG A 211 17.23 9.00 15.33
C ARG A 211 16.96 9.28 16.79
N SER A 212 18.09 9.51 17.51
CA SER A 212 18.24 10.25 18.73
C SER A 212 18.09 9.48 20.02
N ARG A 213 19.16 8.88 20.41
CA ARG A 213 19.68 9.01 21.78
C ARG A 213 21.19 9.17 21.67
N GLY A 214 21.62 10.23 21.04
CA GLY A 214 23.00 10.72 21.07
C GLY A 214 22.92 12.14 21.55
N GLY A 215 23.01 12.32 22.87
CA GLY A 215 23.45 13.54 23.51
C GLY A 215 24.94 13.63 23.40
#